data_f26bfa27f16933ee3b03499c175f37b9
#
_entry.id   f26bfa27f16933ee3b03499c175f37b9
#
_cell.length_a   1.000
_cell.length_b   1.000
_cell.length_c   1.000
_cell.angle_alpha   90.00
_cell.angle_beta   90.00
_cell.angle_gamma   90.00
#
_symmetry.space_group_name_H-M   'P 1'
#
loop_
_entity.id
_entity.type
_entity.pdbx_description
1 polymer ?
#
loop_
_entity_poly.entity_id
_entity_poly.type
_entity_poly.pdbx_seq_one_letter_code
_entity_poly.pdbx_strand_id
1 'polypeptide(L)'
;MGRRFKIESSQDHSQTPPRLGLIFNIQRFSIHDGPGIRTTVFFKGCPLRCRWCSNPESWNDYPEIVTNDVKCTKCGRCQPVCPVDAIVVDQEGRKLNRSLCNLCLKCANVCPTGALAVTGQWMTVGEVMKEVEADGLFYQNSGGGVTLSGGDPLRQWEFALELLKDCKEKGIHTAIETSGYAPWEVLAKVLDYTDLALFDIKHMDAARHQWGTGKGNELILDNARRTAAKVRTWLRMPLIPGYNDSEENLKAVARLGLEIGAEKVSLLPYHIWGKSKYGRLGRQYPMEQTPLPSDDLVKRCEKVIADVGLKATIGR
;
A
#
# COMPACT_ATOMS: atom_id res chain seq x y z
N MET A 1 20.25 -20.98 56.58
CA MET A 1 20.33 -21.88 55.46
C MET A 1 19.69 -21.24 54.23
N GLY A 2 20.49 -20.58 53.41
CA GLY A 2 20.04 -19.91 52.21
C GLY A 2 20.19 -20.82 50.98
N ARG A 3 19.07 -21.06 50.26
CA ARG A 3 19.12 -21.74 48.96
C ARG A 3 19.43 -20.68 47.92
N ARG A 4 20.62 -20.80 47.30
CA ARG A 4 20.97 -20.10 46.07
C ARG A 4 20.20 -20.76 44.89
N PHE A 5 19.35 -20.00 44.21
CA PHE A 5 18.86 -20.41 42.87
C PHE A 5 19.95 -20.15 41.86
N LYS A 6 20.43 -21.20 41.21
CA LYS A 6 21.25 -21.13 40.00
C LYS A 6 20.31 -20.77 38.87
N ILE A 7 20.55 -19.62 38.23
CA ILE A 7 19.96 -19.28 36.94
C ILE A 7 20.84 -19.99 35.89
N GLU A 8 20.35 -21.07 35.32
CA GLU A 8 20.95 -21.66 34.13
C GLU A 8 20.56 -20.80 32.93
N SER A 9 21.53 -20.07 32.41
CA SER A 9 21.46 -19.33 31.17
C SER A 9 21.72 -20.28 30.00
N SER A 10 20.70 -20.90 29.46
CA SER A 10 20.76 -21.48 28.11
C SER A 10 20.09 -20.46 27.15
N GLN A 11 20.83 -19.42 26.78
CA GLN A 11 20.48 -18.64 25.60
C GLN A 11 21.06 -19.36 24.40
N ASP A 12 20.18 -19.98 23.61
CA ASP A 12 20.49 -20.43 22.27
C ASP A 12 20.68 -19.19 21.39
N HIS A 13 21.92 -18.82 21.12
CA HIS A 13 22.32 -17.64 20.34
C HIS A 13 22.28 -17.86 18.81
N SER A 14 21.59 -18.90 18.32
CA SER A 14 21.54 -19.24 16.89
C SER A 14 20.35 -18.62 16.13
N GLN A 15 19.41 -17.92 16.78
CA GLN A 15 18.27 -17.34 16.08
C GLN A 15 18.53 -15.86 15.76
N THR A 16 18.72 -15.57 14.47
CA THR A 16 18.61 -14.20 13.96
C THR A 16 17.27 -13.60 14.42
N PRO A 17 17.24 -12.37 14.98
CA PRO A 17 15.98 -11.77 15.44
C PRO A 17 14.99 -11.74 14.28
N PRO A 18 13.70 -12.02 14.54
CA PRO A 18 12.70 -12.07 13.49
C PRO A 18 12.63 -10.72 12.77
N ARG A 19 12.61 -10.77 11.45
CA ARG A 19 12.46 -9.58 10.63
C ARG A 19 11.07 -8.99 10.83
N LEU A 20 11.00 -7.69 11.04
CA LEU A 20 9.76 -6.96 11.24
C LEU A 20 9.38 -6.21 9.97
N GLY A 21 8.09 -6.27 9.59
CA GLY A 21 7.48 -5.43 8.57
C GLY A 21 6.57 -4.38 9.18
N LEU A 22 6.59 -3.18 8.63
CA LEU A 22 5.71 -2.10 9.05
C LEU A 22 4.42 -2.14 8.22
N ILE A 23 3.35 -2.66 8.80
CA ILE A 23 2.04 -2.87 8.17
C ILE A 23 1.05 -1.86 8.73
N PHE A 24 0.25 -1.21 7.87
CA PHE A 24 -0.76 -0.27 8.36
C PHE A 24 -2.18 -0.82 8.28
N ASN A 25 -2.41 -1.86 7.48
CA ASN A 25 -3.70 -2.54 7.41
C ASN A 25 -3.53 -3.96 6.89
N ILE A 26 -4.41 -4.87 7.31
CA ILE A 26 -4.63 -6.17 6.69
C ILE A 26 -6.12 -6.24 6.38
N GLN A 27 -6.46 -6.27 5.10
CA GLN A 27 -7.85 -6.31 4.65
C GLN A 27 -8.19 -7.71 4.18
N ARG A 28 -9.09 -8.35 4.88
CA ARG A 28 -9.64 -9.65 4.51
C ARG A 28 -10.79 -9.48 3.50
N PHE A 29 -11.09 -10.52 2.77
CA PHE A 29 -12.19 -10.58 1.79
C PHE A 29 -12.13 -9.51 0.68
N SER A 30 -10.92 -9.11 0.27
CA SER A 30 -10.77 -8.23 -0.89
C SER A 30 -11.09 -8.97 -2.19
N ILE A 31 -11.83 -8.30 -3.10
CA ILE A 31 -12.25 -8.85 -4.40
C ILE A 31 -11.73 -8.03 -5.59
N HIS A 32 -10.92 -7.00 -5.33
CA HIS A 32 -10.39 -6.07 -6.35
C HIS A 32 -8.87 -6.12 -6.49
N ASP A 33 -8.19 -6.91 -5.68
CA ASP A 33 -6.73 -6.95 -5.59
C ASP A 33 -6.14 -8.24 -6.19
N GLY A 34 -6.75 -8.73 -7.28
CA GLY A 34 -6.38 -9.94 -7.99
C GLY A 34 -7.54 -10.91 -8.16
N PRO A 35 -7.29 -12.16 -8.61
CA PRO A 35 -8.33 -13.16 -8.79
C PRO A 35 -8.84 -13.70 -7.46
N GLY A 36 -10.14 -14.04 -7.42
CA GLY A 36 -10.78 -14.66 -6.27
C GLY A 36 -10.90 -13.75 -5.05
N ILE A 37 -11.15 -14.34 -3.89
CA ILE A 37 -11.19 -13.67 -2.58
C ILE A 37 -9.77 -13.62 -2.03
N ARG A 38 -9.32 -12.45 -1.57
CA ARG A 38 -7.94 -12.26 -1.15
C ARG A 38 -7.82 -11.58 0.22
N THR A 39 -6.74 -11.87 0.90
CA THR A 39 -6.28 -11.04 2.01
C THR A 39 -5.20 -10.10 1.50
N THR A 40 -5.45 -8.80 1.60
CA THR A 40 -4.51 -7.78 1.15
C THR A 40 -3.75 -7.22 2.34
N VAL A 41 -2.43 -7.36 2.32
CA VAL A 41 -1.51 -6.84 3.34
C VAL A 41 -0.95 -5.51 2.87
N PHE A 42 -1.23 -4.43 3.61
CA PHE A 42 -0.86 -3.07 3.24
C PHE A 42 0.38 -2.59 3.98
N PHE A 43 1.47 -2.46 3.24
CA PHE A 43 2.79 -2.03 3.72
C PHE A 43 2.89 -0.51 3.83
N LYS A 44 3.60 0.00 4.82
CA LYS A 44 4.06 1.40 4.84
C LYS A 44 5.36 1.56 4.05
N GLY A 45 5.61 2.79 3.64
CA GLY A 45 6.72 3.17 2.74
C GLY A 45 6.28 3.12 1.27
N CYS A 46 6.39 4.26 0.59
CA CYS A 46 6.17 4.36 -0.86
C CYS A 46 7.21 5.29 -1.46
N PRO A 47 7.85 4.93 -2.58
CA PRO A 47 8.81 5.83 -3.25
C PRO A 47 8.11 6.97 -4.00
N LEU A 48 6.82 6.82 -4.29
CA LEU A 48 6.02 7.81 -5.02
C LEU A 48 5.24 8.72 -4.06
N ARG A 49 4.79 9.85 -4.58
CA ARG A 49 3.93 10.83 -3.90
C ARG A 49 2.77 11.21 -4.82
N CYS A 50 2.02 10.19 -5.26
CA CYS A 50 0.89 10.38 -6.16
C CYS A 50 -0.09 11.40 -5.61
N ARG A 51 -0.46 12.40 -6.41
CA ARG A 51 -1.35 13.50 -5.99
C ARG A 51 -2.75 12.99 -5.63
N TRP A 52 -3.19 11.88 -6.23
CA TRP A 52 -4.48 11.21 -5.99
C TRP A 52 -4.41 10.04 -5.02
N CYS A 53 -3.33 9.89 -4.25
CA CYS A 53 -3.12 8.72 -3.43
C CYS A 53 -4.30 8.45 -2.47
N SER A 54 -4.82 7.24 -2.50
CA SER A 54 -5.92 6.81 -1.61
C SER A 54 -5.40 6.40 -0.22
N ASN A 55 -4.10 6.13 -0.10
CA ASN A 55 -3.46 5.68 1.13
C ASN A 55 -2.28 6.57 1.54
N PRO A 56 -2.51 7.89 1.80
CA PRO A 56 -1.43 8.79 2.20
C PRO A 56 -0.74 8.37 3.50
N GLU A 57 -1.39 7.56 4.35
CA GLU A 57 -0.82 6.94 5.55
C GLU A 57 0.29 5.94 5.26
N SER A 58 0.39 5.47 4.03
CA SER A 58 1.45 4.55 3.62
C SER A 58 2.74 5.22 3.17
N TRP A 59 2.78 6.54 3.03
CA TRP A 59 3.90 7.24 2.39
C TRP A 59 5.23 7.08 3.12
N ASN A 60 5.20 7.17 4.46
CA ASN A 60 6.40 7.12 5.28
C ASN A 60 6.69 5.69 5.76
N ASP A 61 7.95 5.39 5.97
CA ASP A 61 8.47 4.11 6.44
C ASP A 61 8.65 4.05 7.97
N TYR A 62 7.83 4.83 8.67
CA TYR A 62 7.73 4.86 10.14
C TYR A 62 6.27 5.02 10.58
N PRO A 63 5.92 4.61 11.82
CA PRO A 63 4.59 4.82 12.37
C PRO A 63 4.25 6.30 12.52
N GLU A 64 2.98 6.68 12.23
CA GLU A 64 2.53 8.07 12.31
C GLU A 64 1.30 8.20 13.19
N ILE A 65 1.12 9.39 13.80
CA ILE A 65 -0.11 9.74 14.50
C ILE A 65 -1.17 10.16 13.49
N VAL A 66 -2.31 9.48 13.51
CA VAL A 66 -3.54 9.92 12.84
C VAL A 66 -4.50 10.54 13.85
N THR A 67 -5.17 11.60 13.43
CA THR A 67 -6.11 12.35 14.27
C THR A 67 -7.54 12.14 13.81
N ASN A 68 -8.49 12.06 14.74
CA ASN A 68 -9.92 12.06 14.46
C ASN A 68 -10.61 13.00 15.44
N ASP A 69 -10.83 14.25 15.02
CA ASP A 69 -11.33 15.29 15.92
C ASP A 69 -12.78 15.06 16.33
N VAL A 70 -13.58 14.37 15.49
CA VAL A 70 -14.95 13.96 15.86
C VAL A 70 -14.98 13.04 17.09
N LYS A 71 -13.95 12.22 17.30
CA LYS A 71 -13.82 11.34 18.46
C LYS A 71 -13.21 12.03 19.69
N CYS A 72 -12.73 13.28 19.55
CA CYS A 72 -12.03 13.96 20.63
C CYS A 72 -12.99 14.50 21.67
N THR A 73 -12.93 13.97 22.89
CA THR A 73 -13.73 14.46 24.04
C THR A 73 -13.06 15.60 24.81
N LYS A 74 -11.93 16.13 24.32
CA LYS A 74 -11.16 17.21 24.96
C LYS A 74 -10.70 16.87 26.40
N CYS A 75 -10.52 15.60 26.73
CA CYS A 75 -10.20 15.13 28.08
C CYS A 75 -8.80 15.53 28.60
N GLY A 76 -7.94 16.11 27.74
CA GLY A 76 -6.63 16.63 28.10
C GLY A 76 -5.52 15.59 28.33
N ARG A 77 -5.81 14.28 28.40
CA ARG A 77 -4.84 13.24 28.79
C ARG A 77 -3.61 13.15 27.89
N CYS A 78 -3.72 13.54 26.62
CA CYS A 78 -2.61 13.47 25.65
C CYS A 78 -1.58 14.60 25.84
N GLN A 79 -1.94 15.71 26.44
CA GLN A 79 -1.05 16.87 26.62
C GLN A 79 0.09 16.60 27.61
N PRO A 80 -0.14 16.14 28.87
CA PRO A 80 0.93 15.96 29.85
C PRO A 80 1.90 14.81 29.52
N VAL A 81 1.53 13.90 28.63
CA VAL A 81 2.41 12.79 28.21
C VAL A 81 3.28 13.12 27.01
N CYS A 82 3.11 14.32 26.41
CA CYS A 82 3.90 14.75 25.28
C CYS A 82 5.25 15.33 25.75
N PRO A 83 6.39 14.66 25.49
CA PRO A 83 7.68 15.09 26.03
C PRO A 83 8.27 16.32 25.32
N VAL A 84 7.63 16.78 24.24
CA VAL A 84 8.07 17.90 23.39
C VAL A 84 6.98 18.97 23.20
N ASP A 85 5.96 18.95 24.06
CA ASP A 85 4.84 19.89 24.05
C ASP A 85 4.16 20.12 22.70
N ALA A 86 4.17 19.07 21.86
CA ALA A 86 3.56 19.12 20.52
C ALA A 86 2.03 19.10 20.54
N ILE A 87 1.39 18.87 21.71
CA ILE A 87 -0.05 18.77 21.86
C ILE A 87 -0.56 19.78 22.86
N VAL A 88 -1.53 20.58 22.44
CA VAL A 88 -2.29 21.50 23.30
C VAL A 88 -3.77 21.13 23.21
N VAL A 89 -4.46 21.14 24.35
CA VAL A 89 -5.90 20.93 24.43
C VAL A 89 -6.54 22.16 25.10
N ASP A 90 -7.41 22.85 24.38
CA ASP A 90 -8.12 24.03 24.82
C ASP A 90 -9.64 23.88 24.58
N GLN A 91 -10.40 24.97 24.74
CA GLN A 91 -11.85 24.98 24.56
C GLN A 91 -12.25 24.69 23.09
N GLU A 92 -11.42 25.05 22.12
CA GLU A 92 -11.65 24.76 20.71
C GLU A 92 -11.40 23.30 20.38
N GLY A 93 -10.49 22.63 21.11
CA GLY A 93 -10.16 21.21 20.91
C GLY A 93 -8.68 20.90 21.09
N ARG A 94 -8.28 19.76 20.53
CA ARG A 94 -6.91 19.34 20.53
C ARG A 94 -6.19 19.86 19.28
N LYS A 95 -5.05 20.50 19.47
CA LYS A 95 -4.14 20.94 18.41
C LYS A 95 -2.85 20.11 18.49
N LEU A 96 -2.39 19.56 17.37
CA LEU A 96 -1.14 18.81 17.25
C LEU A 96 -0.18 19.56 16.32
N ASN A 97 0.90 20.09 16.90
CA ASN A 97 1.99 20.65 16.10
C ASN A 97 2.91 19.53 15.62
N ARG A 98 2.75 19.15 14.36
CA ARG A 98 3.50 18.02 13.76
C ARG A 98 4.98 18.32 13.53
N SER A 99 5.39 19.60 13.46
CA SER A 99 6.80 19.98 13.32
C SER A 99 7.59 19.79 14.60
N LEU A 100 6.93 19.85 15.76
CA LEU A 100 7.54 19.57 17.07
C LEU A 100 7.46 18.08 17.44
N CYS A 101 6.54 17.32 16.83
CA CYS A 101 6.28 15.94 17.18
C CYS A 101 7.46 15.01 16.85
N ASN A 102 8.03 14.36 17.85
CA ASN A 102 9.10 13.38 17.72
C ASN A 102 8.63 11.93 17.53
N LEU A 103 7.34 11.73 17.27
CA LEU A 103 6.71 10.43 17.03
C LEU A 103 6.90 9.40 18.16
N CYS A 104 6.98 9.84 19.41
CA CYS A 104 7.06 8.93 20.56
C CYS A 104 5.77 8.12 20.82
N LEU A 105 4.68 8.43 20.15
CA LEU A 105 3.36 7.75 20.14
C LEU A 105 2.63 7.70 21.49
N LYS A 106 3.19 8.22 22.57
CA LYS A 106 2.60 8.16 23.93
C LYS A 106 1.17 8.73 24.01
N CYS A 107 0.90 9.78 23.23
CA CYS A 107 -0.42 10.44 23.21
C CYS A 107 -1.52 9.53 22.61
N ALA A 108 -1.19 8.66 21.70
CA ALA A 108 -2.15 7.68 21.16
C ALA A 108 -2.46 6.59 22.20
N ASN A 109 -1.45 6.14 22.96
CA ASN A 109 -1.63 5.09 23.98
C ASN A 109 -2.55 5.51 25.12
N VAL A 110 -2.61 6.80 25.44
CA VAL A 110 -3.47 7.33 26.53
C VAL A 110 -4.82 7.87 26.04
N CYS A 111 -5.08 7.85 24.74
CA CYS A 111 -6.31 8.37 24.17
C CYS A 111 -7.46 7.38 24.32
N PRO A 112 -8.45 7.61 25.21
CA PRO A 112 -9.48 6.61 25.51
C PRO A 112 -10.49 6.39 24.39
N THR A 113 -10.60 7.37 23.48
CA THR A 113 -11.59 7.33 22.38
C THR A 113 -10.97 6.97 21.04
N GLY A 114 -9.64 6.82 20.97
CA GLY A 114 -8.94 6.65 19.70
C GLY A 114 -8.98 7.90 18.79
N ALA A 115 -9.23 9.09 19.37
CA ALA A 115 -9.11 10.35 18.64
C ALA A 115 -7.67 10.66 18.22
N LEU A 116 -6.71 10.08 18.91
CA LEU A 116 -5.33 9.91 18.50
C LEU A 116 -5.07 8.41 18.36
N ALA A 117 -4.62 7.99 17.19
CA ALA A 117 -4.26 6.60 16.93
C ALA A 117 -2.95 6.54 16.16
N VAL A 118 -2.35 5.37 16.12
CA VAL A 118 -1.14 5.09 15.33
C VAL A 118 -1.54 4.42 14.04
N THR A 119 -0.95 4.83 12.93
CA THR A 119 -0.96 4.09 11.67
C THR A 119 0.42 3.51 11.42
N GLY A 120 0.46 2.21 11.13
CA GLY A 120 1.70 1.43 11.01
C GLY A 120 2.06 0.72 12.32
N GLN A 121 2.05 -0.60 12.25
CA GLN A 121 2.45 -1.50 13.31
C GLN A 121 3.58 -2.39 12.81
N TRP A 122 4.62 -2.55 13.61
CA TRP A 122 5.66 -3.52 13.34
C TRP A 122 5.13 -4.92 13.64
N MET A 123 5.20 -5.80 12.65
CA MET A 123 4.69 -7.17 12.73
C MET A 123 5.75 -8.14 12.22
N THR A 124 5.81 -9.31 12.83
CA THR A 124 6.57 -10.45 12.34
C THR A 124 5.83 -11.14 11.18
N VAL A 125 6.54 -11.90 10.35
CA VAL A 125 5.93 -12.72 9.29
C VAL A 125 4.87 -13.65 9.88
N GLY A 126 5.17 -14.31 11.01
CA GLY A 126 4.21 -15.22 11.68
C GLY A 126 2.93 -14.53 12.16
N GLU A 127 2.99 -13.27 12.60
CA GLU A 127 1.79 -12.50 12.96
C GLU A 127 0.92 -12.17 11.74
N VAL A 128 1.55 -11.79 10.62
CA VAL A 128 0.82 -11.53 9.37
C VAL A 128 0.23 -12.84 8.82
N MET A 129 0.99 -13.94 8.86
CA MET A 129 0.53 -15.25 8.38
C MET A 129 -0.68 -15.76 9.14
N LYS A 130 -0.83 -15.49 10.43
CA LYS A 130 -2.05 -15.85 11.19
C LYS A 130 -3.31 -15.25 10.57
N GLU A 131 -3.23 -13.99 10.14
CA GLU A 131 -4.36 -13.33 9.47
C GLU A 131 -4.59 -13.89 8.05
N VAL A 132 -3.51 -14.16 7.32
CA VAL A 132 -3.57 -14.73 5.96
C VAL A 132 -4.17 -16.14 5.98
N GLU A 133 -3.70 -17.02 6.86
CA GLU A 133 -4.15 -18.42 6.96
C GLU A 133 -5.61 -18.54 7.38
N ALA A 134 -6.13 -17.58 8.15
CA ALA A 134 -7.52 -17.56 8.57
C ALA A 134 -8.53 -17.55 7.41
N ASP A 135 -8.09 -17.15 6.21
CA ASP A 135 -8.92 -17.10 5.00
C ASP A 135 -8.67 -18.26 4.01
N GLY A 136 -7.89 -19.28 4.40
CA GLY A 136 -7.45 -20.36 3.53
C GLY A 136 -8.59 -21.09 2.78
N LEU A 137 -9.73 -21.35 3.42
CA LEU A 137 -10.90 -21.97 2.79
C LEU A 137 -11.49 -21.09 1.67
N PHE A 138 -11.47 -19.76 1.86
CA PHE A 138 -11.96 -18.84 0.84
C PHE A 138 -11.02 -18.78 -0.37
N TYR A 139 -9.71 -18.91 -0.15
CA TYR A 139 -8.74 -18.97 -1.25
C TYR A 139 -8.94 -20.21 -2.10
N GLN A 140 -9.08 -21.38 -1.47
CA GLN A 140 -9.29 -22.65 -2.16
C GLN A 140 -10.57 -22.64 -3.01
N ASN A 141 -11.68 -22.10 -2.47
CA ASN A 141 -12.97 -22.09 -3.15
C ASN A 141 -13.09 -21.04 -4.26
N SER A 142 -12.27 -19.97 -4.22
CA SER A 142 -12.38 -18.85 -5.16
C SER A 142 -11.21 -18.73 -6.14
N GLY A 143 -10.15 -19.51 -5.97
CA GLY A 143 -8.87 -19.28 -6.65
C GLY A 143 -8.16 -18.00 -6.19
N GLY A 144 -8.44 -17.57 -4.96
CA GLY A 144 -7.86 -16.38 -4.34
C GLY A 144 -6.52 -16.64 -3.67
N GLY A 145 -6.13 -15.77 -2.72
CA GLY A 145 -4.86 -15.87 -2.01
C GLY A 145 -4.46 -14.58 -1.30
N VAL A 146 -3.19 -14.31 -1.21
CA VAL A 146 -2.65 -13.09 -0.59
C VAL A 146 -2.23 -12.07 -1.66
N THR A 147 -2.45 -10.78 -1.37
CA THR A 147 -1.88 -9.67 -2.15
C THR A 147 -1.08 -8.76 -1.23
N LEU A 148 0.17 -8.52 -1.58
CA LEU A 148 0.99 -7.50 -0.92
C LEU A 148 0.77 -6.16 -1.66
N SER A 149 0.37 -5.13 -0.93
CA SER A 149 0.00 -3.81 -1.44
C SER A 149 0.35 -2.72 -0.43
N GLY A 150 -0.30 -1.56 -0.48
CA GLY A 150 -0.19 -0.49 0.52
C GLY A 150 0.43 0.79 0.00
N GLY A 151 1.66 1.08 0.44
CA GLY A 151 2.55 2.03 -0.20
C GLY A 151 3.18 1.39 -1.44
N ASP A 152 4.30 0.72 -1.22
CA ASP A 152 4.88 -0.21 -2.18
C ASP A 152 5.65 -1.29 -1.41
N PRO A 153 5.30 -2.58 -1.52
CA PRO A 153 5.95 -3.66 -0.77
C PRO A 153 7.46 -3.74 -1.01
N LEU A 154 7.94 -3.26 -2.16
CA LEU A 154 9.37 -3.24 -2.49
C LEU A 154 10.20 -2.31 -1.58
N ARG A 155 9.56 -1.40 -0.85
CA ARG A 155 10.25 -0.59 0.19
C ARG A 155 10.69 -1.41 1.39
N GLN A 156 10.04 -2.53 1.63
CA GLN A 156 10.36 -3.51 2.67
C GLN A 156 10.53 -4.90 2.04
N TRP A 157 11.25 -4.95 0.92
CA TRP A 157 11.32 -6.12 0.04
C TRP A 157 11.77 -7.40 0.75
N GLU A 158 12.63 -7.29 1.73
CA GLU A 158 13.12 -8.45 2.47
C GLU A 158 12.00 -9.10 3.30
N PHE A 159 11.20 -8.29 4.01
CA PHE A 159 10.03 -8.78 4.73
C PHE A 159 8.96 -9.31 3.76
N ALA A 160 8.71 -8.59 2.66
CA ALA A 160 7.80 -9.04 1.61
C ALA A 160 8.22 -10.40 1.04
N LEU A 161 9.52 -10.60 0.79
CA LEU A 161 10.09 -11.85 0.29
C LEU A 161 9.86 -13.01 1.26
N GLU A 162 10.13 -12.81 2.55
CA GLU A 162 9.89 -13.84 3.58
C GLU A 162 8.41 -14.21 3.67
N LEU A 163 7.52 -13.21 3.69
CA LEU A 163 6.08 -13.44 3.73
C LEU A 163 5.57 -14.21 2.49
N LEU A 164 6.06 -13.86 1.29
CA LEU A 164 5.70 -14.57 0.07
C LEU A 164 6.21 -16.01 0.07
N LYS A 165 7.42 -16.27 0.60
CA LYS A 165 7.95 -17.63 0.75
C LYS A 165 7.03 -18.48 1.64
N ASP A 166 6.67 -17.99 2.82
CA ASP A 166 5.78 -18.70 3.73
C ASP A 166 4.41 -18.98 3.07
N CYS A 167 3.87 -18.01 2.32
CA CYS A 167 2.64 -18.21 1.56
C CYS A 167 2.78 -19.34 0.52
N LYS A 168 3.90 -19.36 -0.24
CA LYS A 168 4.17 -20.39 -1.24
C LYS A 168 4.34 -21.78 -0.61
N GLU A 169 5.03 -21.88 0.51
CA GLU A 169 5.22 -23.15 1.26
C GLU A 169 3.87 -23.73 1.73
N LYS A 170 2.89 -22.87 2.00
CA LYS A 170 1.52 -23.23 2.38
C LYS A 170 0.57 -23.40 1.18
N GLY A 171 1.07 -23.31 -0.06
CA GLY A 171 0.26 -23.44 -1.27
C GLY A 171 -0.72 -22.28 -1.49
N ILE A 172 -0.49 -21.12 -0.88
CA ILE A 172 -1.32 -19.92 -1.05
C ILE A 172 -0.84 -19.16 -2.29
N HIS A 173 -1.79 -18.84 -3.19
CA HIS A 173 -1.52 -18.02 -4.38
C HIS A 173 -1.11 -16.60 -3.96
N THR A 174 -0.02 -16.12 -4.53
CA THR A 174 0.61 -14.84 -4.17
C THR A 174 0.44 -13.80 -5.28
N ALA A 175 0.13 -12.57 -4.89
CA ALA A 175 0.17 -11.42 -5.78
C ALA A 175 0.91 -10.24 -5.14
N ILE A 176 1.51 -9.41 -5.96
CA ILE A 176 2.10 -8.13 -5.54
C ILE A 176 1.48 -7.00 -6.34
N GLU A 177 1.06 -5.94 -5.65
CA GLU A 177 0.70 -4.66 -6.24
C GLU A 177 1.87 -3.69 -6.05
N THR A 178 2.44 -3.20 -7.14
CA THR A 178 3.63 -2.37 -7.10
C THR A 178 3.67 -1.37 -8.25
N SER A 179 4.30 -0.23 -8.00
CA SER A 179 4.70 0.71 -9.04
C SER A 179 5.94 0.25 -9.82
N GLY A 180 6.66 -0.74 -9.32
CA GLY A 180 7.92 -1.20 -9.89
C GLY A 180 9.08 -0.19 -9.74
N TYR A 181 8.93 0.86 -8.93
CA TYR A 181 9.99 1.86 -8.73
C TYR A 181 11.02 1.36 -7.69
N ALA A 182 11.78 0.37 -8.06
CA ALA A 182 12.85 -0.26 -7.26
C ALA A 182 13.96 -0.77 -8.18
N PRO A 183 15.19 -1.00 -7.68
CA PRO A 183 16.22 -1.72 -8.43
C PRO A 183 15.70 -3.09 -8.88
N TRP A 184 16.04 -3.47 -10.12
CA TRP A 184 15.58 -4.74 -10.68
C TRP A 184 15.95 -5.95 -9.81
N GLU A 185 17.16 -5.95 -9.23
CA GLU A 185 17.67 -7.03 -8.41
C GLU A 185 16.82 -7.29 -7.17
N VAL A 186 16.16 -6.25 -6.67
CA VAL A 186 15.20 -6.32 -5.57
C VAL A 186 13.88 -6.90 -6.06
N LEU A 187 13.33 -6.31 -7.13
CA LEU A 187 12.07 -6.75 -7.71
C LEU A 187 12.14 -8.21 -8.16
N ALA A 188 13.23 -8.60 -8.84
CA ALA A 188 13.42 -9.96 -9.36
C ALA A 188 13.35 -11.04 -8.26
N LYS A 189 13.94 -10.77 -7.08
CA LYS A 189 13.90 -11.69 -5.93
C LYS A 189 12.49 -11.87 -5.38
N VAL A 190 11.72 -10.79 -5.32
CA VAL A 190 10.32 -10.83 -4.86
C VAL A 190 9.44 -11.58 -5.86
N LEU A 191 9.70 -11.38 -7.16
CA LEU A 191 8.97 -12.05 -8.23
C LEU A 191 9.20 -13.57 -8.27
N ASP A 192 10.32 -14.09 -7.73
CA ASP A 192 10.57 -15.56 -7.63
C ASP A 192 9.49 -16.28 -6.79
N TYR A 193 8.78 -15.55 -5.93
CA TYR A 193 7.72 -16.08 -5.06
C TYR A 193 6.35 -15.43 -5.33
N THR A 194 6.19 -14.82 -6.51
CA THR A 194 4.96 -14.14 -6.92
C THR A 194 4.31 -14.88 -8.09
N ASP A 195 3.01 -15.18 -8.00
CA ASP A 195 2.25 -15.80 -9.08
C ASP A 195 1.64 -14.76 -10.03
N LEU A 196 1.34 -13.55 -9.51
CA LEU A 196 0.71 -12.48 -10.28
C LEU A 196 1.26 -11.12 -9.88
N ALA A 197 1.74 -10.34 -10.83
CA ALA A 197 2.06 -8.94 -10.64
C ALA A 197 0.87 -8.05 -11.08
N LEU A 198 0.38 -7.23 -10.15
CA LEU A 198 -0.54 -6.12 -10.41
C LEU A 198 0.33 -4.87 -10.56
N PHE A 199 0.72 -4.56 -11.80
CA PHE A 199 1.75 -3.58 -12.07
C PHE A 199 1.16 -2.22 -12.47
N ASP A 200 1.47 -1.20 -11.72
CA ASP A 200 0.89 0.13 -11.88
C ASP A 200 1.59 0.95 -12.98
N ILE A 201 0.86 1.30 -14.04
CA ILE A 201 1.26 2.30 -15.04
C ILE A 201 0.40 3.55 -14.85
N LYS A 202 1.01 4.63 -14.37
CA LYS A 202 0.25 5.83 -14.00
C LYS A 202 0.20 6.88 -15.09
N HIS A 203 1.20 6.96 -15.95
CA HIS A 203 1.25 7.74 -17.19
C HIS A 203 2.42 7.28 -18.05
N MET A 204 2.26 7.29 -19.38
CA MET A 204 3.31 6.91 -20.32
C MET A 204 4.31 8.04 -20.60
N ASP A 205 3.88 9.29 -20.55
CA ASP A 205 4.76 10.46 -20.63
C ASP A 205 5.51 10.68 -19.31
N ALA A 206 6.85 10.78 -19.38
CA ALA A 206 7.72 10.89 -18.21
C ALA A 206 7.52 12.18 -17.41
N ALA A 207 7.32 13.31 -18.09
CA ALA A 207 7.14 14.61 -17.44
C ALA A 207 5.79 14.66 -16.71
N ARG A 208 4.72 14.16 -17.35
CA ARG A 208 3.41 14.02 -16.71
C ARG A 208 3.45 13.03 -15.55
N HIS A 209 4.13 11.88 -15.73
CA HIS A 209 4.31 10.93 -14.65
C HIS A 209 5.01 11.57 -13.45
N GLN A 210 6.10 12.32 -13.69
CA GLN A 210 6.82 13.03 -12.62
C GLN A 210 5.94 14.09 -11.94
N TRP A 211 5.15 14.84 -12.69
CA TRP A 211 4.20 15.80 -12.11
C TRP A 211 3.16 15.12 -11.21
N GLY A 212 2.64 13.98 -11.65
CA GLY A 212 1.60 13.26 -10.92
C GLY A 212 2.09 12.49 -9.70
N THR A 213 3.33 11.97 -9.75
CA THR A 213 3.85 10.98 -8.77
C THR A 213 5.12 11.42 -8.04
N GLY A 214 5.78 12.48 -8.51
CA GLY A 214 7.07 12.94 -7.99
C GLY A 214 8.29 12.20 -8.56
N LYS A 215 8.11 11.25 -9.49
CA LYS A 215 9.19 10.44 -10.10
C LYS A 215 8.96 10.29 -11.61
N GLY A 216 10.05 10.14 -12.39
CA GLY A 216 9.97 9.68 -13.78
C GLY A 216 9.47 8.22 -13.88
N ASN A 217 9.17 7.77 -15.09
CA ASN A 217 8.62 6.44 -15.35
C ASN A 217 9.58 5.48 -16.06
N GLU A 218 10.79 5.91 -16.39
CA GLU A 218 11.73 5.13 -17.21
C GLU A 218 12.07 3.79 -16.52
N LEU A 219 12.41 3.83 -15.23
CA LEU A 219 12.66 2.64 -14.42
C LEU A 219 11.42 1.74 -14.29
N ILE A 220 10.24 2.36 -14.15
CA ILE A 220 8.97 1.66 -14.05
C ILE A 220 8.67 0.88 -15.32
N LEU A 221 8.82 1.53 -16.49
CA LEU A 221 8.56 0.90 -17.79
C LEU A 221 9.56 -0.22 -18.12
N ASP A 222 10.84 -0.05 -17.77
CA ASP A 222 11.84 -1.11 -17.88
C ASP A 222 11.49 -2.30 -16.99
N ASN A 223 11.17 -2.03 -15.72
CA ASN A 223 10.76 -3.06 -14.78
C ASN A 223 9.45 -3.75 -15.17
N ALA A 224 8.49 -3.04 -15.79
CA ALA A 224 7.26 -3.65 -16.30
C ALA A 224 7.55 -4.72 -17.37
N ARG A 225 8.45 -4.43 -18.32
CA ARG A 225 8.90 -5.38 -19.34
C ARG A 225 9.54 -6.62 -18.74
N ARG A 226 10.47 -6.41 -17.82
CA ARG A 226 11.16 -7.51 -17.14
C ARG A 226 10.23 -8.33 -16.25
N THR A 227 9.28 -7.69 -15.58
CA THR A 227 8.28 -8.37 -14.72
C THR A 227 7.40 -9.29 -15.57
N ALA A 228 6.86 -8.79 -16.67
CA ALA A 228 5.98 -9.58 -17.53
C ALA A 228 6.69 -10.76 -18.22
N ALA A 229 8.00 -10.63 -18.46
CA ALA A 229 8.82 -11.77 -18.95
C ALA A 229 9.03 -12.85 -17.88
N LYS A 230 8.78 -12.55 -16.59
CA LYS A 230 9.06 -13.46 -15.47
C LYS A 230 7.80 -14.04 -14.83
N VAL A 231 6.73 -13.26 -14.69
CA VAL A 231 5.48 -13.65 -14.03
C VAL A 231 4.26 -13.13 -14.79
N ARG A 232 3.12 -13.78 -14.58
CA ARG A 232 1.82 -13.28 -15.07
C ARG A 232 1.64 -11.86 -14.61
N THR A 233 1.22 -10.97 -15.51
CA THR A 233 1.14 -9.54 -15.21
C THR A 233 -0.19 -8.96 -15.68
N TRP A 234 -0.86 -8.24 -14.80
CA TRP A 234 -1.95 -7.33 -15.11
C TRP A 234 -1.44 -5.91 -14.97
N LEU A 235 -1.61 -5.08 -15.98
CA LEU A 235 -1.37 -3.65 -15.83
C LEU A 235 -2.55 -3.01 -15.08
N ARG A 236 -2.25 -2.09 -14.18
CA ARG A 236 -3.24 -1.29 -13.46
C ARG A 236 -3.01 0.18 -13.76
N MET A 237 -4.09 0.89 -14.06
CA MET A 237 -4.01 2.33 -14.33
C MET A 237 -5.10 3.07 -13.53
N PRO A 238 -4.73 3.89 -12.53
CA PRO A 238 -5.68 4.81 -11.94
C PRO A 238 -6.15 5.79 -13.00
N LEU A 239 -7.47 5.84 -13.25
CA LEU A 239 -8.07 6.70 -14.28
C LEU A 239 -8.44 8.04 -13.68
N ILE A 240 -7.63 9.08 -13.92
CA ILE A 240 -7.77 10.42 -13.36
C ILE A 240 -8.20 11.38 -14.47
N PRO A 241 -9.43 11.96 -14.42
CA PRO A 241 -9.89 12.90 -15.43
C PRO A 241 -8.97 14.10 -15.62
N GLY A 242 -8.63 14.41 -16.88
CA GLY A 242 -7.73 15.50 -17.26
C GLY A 242 -6.24 15.24 -17.03
N TYR A 243 -5.88 14.07 -16.48
CA TYR A 243 -4.48 13.71 -16.27
C TYR A 243 -4.00 12.62 -17.24
N ASN A 244 -4.59 11.43 -17.17
CA ASN A 244 -4.12 10.28 -17.94
C ASN A 244 -5.20 9.63 -18.83
N ASP A 245 -6.35 10.28 -18.97
CA ASP A 245 -7.52 9.83 -19.72
C ASP A 245 -7.49 10.21 -21.21
N SER A 246 -6.38 10.78 -21.70
CA SER A 246 -6.24 11.09 -23.13
C SER A 246 -6.12 9.80 -23.96
N GLU A 247 -6.71 9.82 -25.16
CA GLU A 247 -6.70 8.69 -26.07
C GLU A 247 -5.27 8.24 -26.42
N GLU A 248 -4.36 9.21 -26.56
CA GLU A 248 -2.94 8.94 -26.82
C GLU A 248 -2.29 8.12 -25.70
N ASN A 249 -2.48 8.55 -24.43
CA ASN A 249 -1.94 7.86 -23.27
C ASN A 249 -2.54 6.46 -23.11
N LEU A 250 -3.87 6.31 -23.29
CA LEU A 250 -4.56 5.02 -23.21
C LEU A 250 -4.04 4.04 -24.27
N LYS A 251 -3.90 4.50 -25.52
CA LYS A 251 -3.31 3.69 -26.61
C LYS A 251 -1.87 3.30 -26.33
N ALA A 252 -1.09 4.21 -25.72
CA ALA A 252 0.30 3.91 -25.35
C ALA A 252 0.38 2.85 -24.24
N VAL A 253 -0.50 2.91 -23.24
CA VAL A 253 -0.61 1.86 -22.20
C VAL A 253 -1.04 0.52 -22.80
N ALA A 254 -2.01 0.53 -23.71
CA ALA A 254 -2.48 -0.69 -24.38
C ALA A 254 -1.38 -1.33 -25.24
N ARG A 255 -0.62 -0.52 -25.98
CA ARG A 255 0.52 -1.01 -26.78
C ARG A 255 1.62 -1.61 -25.89
N LEU A 256 1.96 -0.96 -24.79
CA LEU A 256 2.89 -1.53 -23.81
C LEU A 256 2.37 -2.88 -23.31
N GLY A 257 1.09 -2.97 -22.94
CA GLY A 257 0.49 -4.21 -22.46
C GLY A 257 0.58 -5.34 -23.49
N LEU A 258 0.32 -5.06 -24.78
CA LEU A 258 0.49 -6.05 -25.86
C LEU A 258 1.96 -6.42 -26.07
N GLU A 259 2.87 -5.43 -26.07
CA GLU A 259 4.32 -5.63 -26.21
C GLU A 259 4.86 -6.62 -25.17
N ILE A 260 4.44 -6.46 -23.91
CA ILE A 260 4.95 -7.28 -22.81
C ILE A 260 4.14 -8.55 -22.54
N GLY A 261 3.07 -8.80 -23.28
CA GLY A 261 2.19 -9.94 -23.05
C GLY A 261 1.37 -9.86 -21.76
N ALA A 262 1.03 -8.65 -21.28
CA ALA A 262 0.14 -8.50 -20.14
C ALA A 262 -1.26 -9.06 -20.46
N GLU A 263 -1.88 -9.74 -19.49
CA GLU A 263 -3.19 -10.37 -19.70
C GLU A 263 -4.32 -9.34 -19.89
N LYS A 264 -4.18 -8.17 -19.28
CA LYS A 264 -5.16 -7.07 -19.36
C LYS A 264 -4.61 -5.76 -18.79
N VAL A 265 -5.38 -4.69 -19.02
CA VAL A 265 -5.32 -3.44 -18.24
C VAL A 265 -6.55 -3.33 -17.37
N SER A 266 -6.36 -3.12 -16.05
CA SER A 266 -7.43 -2.78 -15.12
C SER A 266 -7.46 -1.27 -14.92
N LEU A 267 -8.53 -0.62 -15.38
CA LEU A 267 -8.80 0.79 -15.10
C LEU A 267 -9.38 0.92 -13.70
N LEU A 268 -8.76 1.78 -12.89
CA LEU A 268 -9.18 2.06 -11.51
C LEU A 268 -9.76 3.48 -11.46
N PRO A 269 -11.09 3.65 -11.60
CA PRO A 269 -11.71 4.97 -11.59
C PRO A 269 -11.32 5.76 -10.34
N TYR A 270 -10.91 7.02 -10.54
CA TYR A 270 -10.56 7.93 -9.45
C TYR A 270 -11.74 8.14 -8.50
N HIS A 271 -11.44 8.14 -7.21
CA HIS A 271 -12.40 8.39 -6.14
C HIS A 271 -11.78 9.24 -5.02
N ILE A 272 -12.61 9.92 -4.24
CA ILE A 272 -12.18 10.84 -3.17
C ILE A 272 -12.13 10.19 -1.78
N TRP A 273 -12.25 8.87 -1.66
CA TRP A 273 -12.28 8.17 -0.35
C TRP A 273 -11.03 8.41 0.49
N GLY A 274 -9.89 8.65 -0.15
CA GLY A 274 -8.64 9.00 0.54
C GLY A 274 -8.59 10.43 1.09
N LYS A 275 -9.45 11.37 0.62
CA LYS A 275 -9.39 12.80 0.98
C LYS A 275 -9.37 13.04 2.49
N SER A 276 -10.28 12.42 3.23
CA SER A 276 -10.37 12.58 4.69
C SER A 276 -9.12 12.12 5.44
N LYS A 277 -8.37 11.18 4.90
CA LYS A 277 -7.15 10.66 5.50
C LYS A 277 -6.02 11.72 5.52
N TYR A 278 -5.99 12.59 4.50
CA TYR A 278 -4.99 13.68 4.45
C TYR A 278 -5.11 14.62 5.66
N GLY A 279 -6.30 15.14 5.92
CA GLY A 279 -6.56 16.00 7.08
C GLY A 279 -6.20 15.31 8.40
N ARG A 280 -6.53 14.02 8.55
CA ARG A 280 -6.17 13.21 9.72
C ARG A 280 -4.66 13.03 9.89
N LEU A 281 -3.88 13.17 8.84
CA LEU A 281 -2.42 13.16 8.84
C LEU A 281 -1.81 14.58 8.87
N GLY A 282 -2.64 15.63 8.92
CA GLY A 282 -2.19 17.02 8.83
C GLY A 282 -1.61 17.39 7.47
N ARG A 283 -2.11 16.75 6.41
CA ARG A 283 -1.71 16.98 5.02
C ARG A 283 -2.84 17.62 4.24
N GLN A 284 -2.49 18.42 3.24
CA GLN A 284 -3.46 18.97 2.29
C GLN A 284 -3.68 17.98 1.14
N TYR A 285 -4.94 17.77 0.74
CA TYR A 285 -5.26 16.94 -0.42
C TYR A 285 -5.01 17.71 -1.73
N PRO A 286 -4.12 17.22 -2.63
CA PRO A 286 -3.71 18.02 -3.79
C PRO A 286 -4.73 18.07 -4.94
N MET A 287 -5.72 17.16 -4.95
CA MET A 287 -6.66 16.95 -6.07
C MET A 287 -8.09 17.40 -5.71
N GLU A 288 -8.22 18.46 -4.91
CA GLU A 288 -9.52 18.89 -4.35
C GLU A 288 -10.55 19.25 -5.39
N GLN A 289 -10.10 19.79 -6.51
CA GLN A 289 -10.97 20.26 -7.61
C GLN A 289 -11.11 19.24 -8.76
N THR A 290 -10.46 18.06 -8.65
CA THR A 290 -10.52 17.04 -9.70
C THR A 290 -11.87 16.35 -9.67
N PRO A 291 -12.65 16.38 -10.79
CA PRO A 291 -13.95 15.71 -10.83
C PRO A 291 -13.78 14.18 -10.76
N LEU A 292 -14.85 13.51 -10.33
CA LEU A 292 -14.94 12.06 -10.48
C LEU A 292 -15.15 11.71 -11.96
N PRO A 293 -14.58 10.60 -12.45
CA PRO A 293 -14.86 10.16 -13.81
C PRO A 293 -16.33 9.76 -13.96
N SER A 294 -16.98 10.22 -15.02
CA SER A 294 -18.31 9.75 -15.37
C SER A 294 -18.25 8.32 -15.92
N ASP A 295 -19.36 7.59 -15.83
CA ASP A 295 -19.46 6.24 -16.41
C ASP A 295 -19.16 6.25 -17.91
N ASP A 296 -19.56 7.29 -18.65
CA ASP A 296 -19.28 7.44 -20.07
C ASP A 296 -17.80 7.64 -20.35
N LEU A 297 -17.10 8.41 -19.52
CA LEU A 297 -15.65 8.56 -19.61
C LEU A 297 -14.97 7.21 -19.38
N VAL A 298 -15.37 6.48 -18.34
CA VAL A 298 -14.79 5.17 -18.00
C VAL A 298 -14.99 4.17 -19.15
N LYS A 299 -16.21 4.05 -19.69
CA LYS A 299 -16.55 3.20 -20.84
C LYS A 299 -15.78 3.60 -22.10
N ARG A 300 -15.63 4.89 -22.37
CA ARG A 300 -14.84 5.38 -23.50
C ARG A 300 -13.37 4.97 -23.36
N CYS A 301 -12.77 5.13 -22.17
CA CYS A 301 -11.39 4.75 -21.91
C CYS A 301 -11.19 3.24 -22.04
N GLU A 302 -12.11 2.43 -21.51
CA GLU A 302 -12.11 0.97 -21.69
C GLU A 302 -12.16 0.59 -23.19
N LYS A 303 -13.05 1.22 -23.97
CA LYS A 303 -13.17 0.99 -25.41
C LYS A 303 -11.87 1.35 -26.14
N VAL A 304 -11.23 2.48 -25.84
CA VAL A 304 -9.99 2.89 -26.50
C VAL A 304 -8.88 1.83 -26.31
N ILE A 305 -8.78 1.25 -25.13
CA ILE A 305 -7.80 0.17 -24.84
C ILE A 305 -8.19 -1.10 -25.62
N ALA A 306 -9.46 -1.47 -25.59
CA ALA A 306 -9.97 -2.66 -26.30
C ALA A 306 -9.80 -2.55 -27.82
N ASP A 307 -10.01 -1.37 -28.41
CA ASP A 307 -9.84 -1.12 -29.85
C ASP A 307 -8.37 -1.30 -30.31
N VAL A 308 -7.39 -1.19 -29.39
CA VAL A 308 -5.97 -1.53 -29.67
C VAL A 308 -5.72 -3.05 -29.65
N GLY A 309 -6.63 -3.83 -29.08
CA GLY A 309 -6.56 -5.30 -29.01
C GLY A 309 -6.19 -5.86 -27.63
N LEU A 310 -6.04 -5.03 -26.61
CA LEU A 310 -5.78 -5.50 -25.25
C LEU A 310 -7.07 -5.54 -24.42
N LYS A 311 -7.27 -6.61 -23.66
CA LYS A 311 -8.41 -6.72 -22.75
C LYS A 311 -8.35 -5.59 -21.71
N ALA A 312 -9.44 -4.84 -21.56
CA ALA A 312 -9.62 -3.86 -20.51
C ALA A 312 -10.68 -4.34 -19.49
N THR A 313 -10.53 -3.95 -18.23
CA THR A 313 -11.51 -4.21 -17.16
C THR A 313 -11.60 -2.99 -16.27
N ILE A 314 -12.75 -2.82 -15.59
CA ILE A 314 -12.97 -1.72 -14.64
C ILE A 314 -12.90 -2.29 -13.23
N GLY A 315 -12.03 -1.72 -12.38
CA GLY A 315 -11.94 -2.03 -10.95
C GLY A 315 -11.42 -3.42 -10.56
N ARG A 316 -11.02 -4.27 -11.54
CA ARG A 316 -10.57 -5.65 -11.29
C ARG A 316 -9.35 -6.01 -12.11
#